data_9e028ce3e79649895abe12cfed460a64
#
_entry.id   9e028ce3e79649895abe12cfed460a64
#
_cell.length_a   1.000
_cell.length_b   1.000
_cell.length_c   1.000
_cell.angle_alpha   90.00
_cell.angle_beta   90.00
_cell.angle_gamma   90.00
#
_symmetry.space_group_name_H-M   'P 1'
#
loop_
_entity.id
_entity.type
_entity.pdbx_description
1 polymer ?
#
loop_
_entity_poly.entity_id
_entity_poly.type
_entity_poly.pdbx_seq_one_letter_code
_entity_poly.pdbx_strand_id
1 'polypeptide(L)'
;MPRTRRRTALLLAALSLCTLPLIQSAPHAEAAGPARCAPGAFPVHPGLPDGAPQGRLVALRPDAGPRGGGTQITLSGTDLSPYTRVLFGTLGPDGCFTGEEAAEVVVLSPTTLIAIAPEWPAAATVSVYAATTCGQLTNPLPYTYLG
;
A
#
# COMPACT_ATOMS: atom_id res chain seq x y z
N MET A 1 52.99 29.37 2.89
CA MET A 1 51.60 29.66 2.69
C MET A 1 50.85 28.36 2.37
N PRO A 2 50.08 27.78 3.26
CA PRO A 2 49.34 26.57 2.98
C PRO A 2 47.99 26.91 2.38
N ARG A 3 47.67 26.30 1.23
CA ARG A 3 46.38 26.40 0.55
C ARG A 3 45.32 25.51 1.25
N THR A 4 44.34 26.15 1.85
CA THR A 4 43.19 25.51 2.43
C THR A 4 42.28 24.94 1.33
N ARG A 5 42.24 23.62 1.19
CA ARG A 5 41.24 22.94 0.34
C ARG A 5 39.91 22.90 1.10
N ARG A 6 38.94 23.67 0.63
CA ARG A 6 37.53 23.53 1.03
C ARG A 6 36.98 22.21 0.47
N ARG A 7 36.68 21.27 1.36
CA ARG A 7 35.89 20.07 1.02
C ARG A 7 34.42 20.45 1.01
N THR A 8 33.86 20.57 -0.18
CA THR A 8 32.41 20.67 -0.39
C THR A 8 31.82 19.30 -0.12
N ALA A 9 31.10 19.15 0.97
CA ALA A 9 30.31 17.96 1.22
C ALA A 9 29.06 18.02 0.32
N LEU A 10 29.02 17.17 -0.70
CA LEU A 10 27.81 16.91 -1.45
C LEU A 10 26.89 16.04 -0.57
N LEU A 11 25.81 16.64 -0.11
CA LEU A 11 24.66 15.92 0.43
C LEU A 11 23.96 15.21 -0.73
N LEU A 12 24.24 13.92 -0.90
CA LEU A 12 23.46 13.05 -1.77
C LEU A 12 22.13 12.77 -1.06
N ALA A 13 21.08 13.47 -1.48
CA ALA A 13 19.73 13.10 -1.18
C ALA A 13 19.45 11.74 -1.84
N ALA A 14 19.30 10.71 -1.04
CA ALA A 14 18.87 9.39 -1.52
C ALA A 14 17.40 9.49 -1.93
N LEU A 15 17.16 9.80 -3.21
CA LEU A 15 15.87 9.53 -3.86
C LEU A 15 15.73 8.01 -3.92
N SER A 16 14.88 7.46 -3.10
CA SER A 16 14.46 6.06 -3.16
C SER A 16 13.58 5.88 -4.40
N LEU A 17 14.22 5.73 -5.54
CA LEU A 17 13.59 5.34 -6.78
C LEU A 17 13.22 3.86 -6.64
N CYS A 18 11.93 3.51 -6.80
CA CYS A 18 11.51 2.15 -7.08
C CYS A 18 12.17 1.73 -8.41
N THR A 19 13.38 1.20 -8.33
CA THR A 19 14.09 0.75 -9.53
C THR A 19 13.46 -0.55 -10.00
N LEU A 20 12.73 -0.46 -11.11
CA LEU A 20 12.33 -1.62 -11.91
C LEU A 20 13.60 -2.26 -12.46
N PRO A 21 13.81 -3.57 -12.27
CA PRO A 21 14.84 -4.26 -13.00
C PRO A 21 14.51 -4.22 -14.50
N LEU A 22 15.41 -3.69 -15.29
CA LEU A 22 15.37 -3.83 -16.74
C LEU A 22 15.54 -5.32 -17.08
N ILE A 23 14.43 -6.00 -17.29
CA ILE A 23 14.41 -7.34 -17.87
C ILE A 23 14.67 -7.16 -19.34
N GLN A 24 15.85 -7.56 -19.78
CA GLN A 24 16.18 -7.65 -21.19
C GLN A 24 15.24 -8.63 -21.88
N SER A 25 14.70 -8.17 -23.00
CA SER A 25 13.73 -8.83 -23.86
C SER A 25 14.11 -10.25 -24.24
N ALA A 26 13.29 -11.22 -23.80
CA ALA A 26 13.08 -12.43 -24.57
C ALA A 26 12.07 -12.10 -25.70
N PRO A 27 12.29 -12.51 -26.94
CA PRO A 27 11.36 -12.27 -28.02
C PRO A 27 10.12 -13.16 -27.84
N HIS A 28 8.94 -12.53 -28.00
CA HIS A 28 7.64 -13.19 -28.11
C HIS A 28 7.03 -13.77 -26.82
N ALA A 29 6.77 -12.92 -25.84
CA ALA A 29 5.52 -13.01 -25.10
C ALA A 29 4.75 -11.74 -25.42
N GLU A 30 3.62 -11.87 -26.05
CA GLU A 30 2.63 -10.80 -26.18
C GLU A 30 2.34 -10.33 -24.76
N ALA A 31 2.88 -9.15 -24.42
CA ALA A 31 2.58 -8.53 -23.14
C ALA A 31 1.06 -8.34 -23.11
N ALA A 32 0.35 -9.10 -22.31
CA ALA A 32 -1.00 -8.79 -21.94
C ALA A 32 -0.99 -7.33 -21.49
N GLY A 33 -1.69 -6.45 -22.22
CA GLY A 33 -1.77 -5.04 -21.89
C GLY A 33 -2.19 -4.87 -20.43
N PRO A 34 -1.92 -3.73 -19.79
CA PRO A 34 -2.25 -3.51 -18.40
C PRO A 34 -3.70 -3.94 -18.18
N ALA A 35 -3.93 -4.79 -17.16
CA ALA A 35 -5.25 -5.30 -16.85
C ALA A 35 -6.23 -4.13 -16.79
N ARG A 36 -7.22 -4.10 -17.68
CA ARG A 36 -8.23 -3.05 -17.71
C ARG A 36 -9.24 -3.38 -16.63
N CYS A 37 -9.06 -2.75 -15.49
CA CYS A 37 -10.02 -2.87 -14.41
C CYS A 37 -11.36 -2.23 -14.78
N ALA A 38 -12.45 -2.75 -14.23
CA ALA A 38 -13.78 -2.16 -14.36
C ALA A 38 -13.80 -0.73 -13.79
N PRO A 39 -14.77 0.13 -14.21
CA PRO A 39 -14.92 1.47 -13.64
C PRO A 39 -15.00 1.41 -12.10
N GLY A 40 -14.18 2.22 -11.43
CA GLY A 40 -14.09 2.25 -9.97
C GLY A 40 -13.12 1.22 -9.36
N ALA A 41 -12.59 0.30 -10.15
CA ALA A 41 -11.49 -0.56 -9.74
C ALA A 41 -10.16 -0.04 -10.30
N PHE A 42 -9.08 -0.28 -9.58
CA PHE A 42 -7.74 0.11 -10.03
C PHE A 42 -6.77 -1.07 -9.95
N PRO A 43 -5.78 -1.10 -10.87
CA PRO A 43 -4.81 -2.18 -10.87
C PRO A 43 -3.88 -2.06 -9.67
N VAL A 44 -3.64 -3.17 -8.99
CA VAL A 44 -2.62 -3.30 -7.97
C VAL A 44 -1.63 -4.36 -8.41
N HIS A 45 -0.38 -4.16 -8.09
CA HIS A 45 0.63 -5.16 -8.38
C HIS A 45 0.58 -6.23 -7.28
N PRO A 46 0.24 -7.50 -7.60
CA PRO A 46 0.53 -8.57 -6.68
C PRO A 46 2.02 -8.55 -6.38
N GLY A 47 2.39 -8.70 -5.12
CA GLY A 47 3.78 -8.58 -4.68
C GLY A 47 4.73 -9.35 -5.60
N LEU A 48 5.92 -8.79 -5.79
CA LEU A 48 6.96 -9.42 -6.59
C LEU A 48 7.20 -10.85 -6.11
N PRO A 49 7.30 -11.83 -7.03
CA PRO A 49 7.75 -13.14 -6.66
C PRO A 49 9.17 -13.03 -6.09
N ASP A 50 9.35 -13.64 -4.93
CA ASP A 50 10.61 -13.98 -4.33
C ASP A 50 11.58 -12.84 -3.93
N GLY A 51 11.49 -12.42 -2.65
CA GLY A 51 12.62 -11.92 -1.91
C GLY A 51 12.68 -10.43 -1.58
N ALA A 52 11.80 -9.58 -2.07
CA ALA A 52 11.69 -8.23 -1.54
C ALA A 52 10.92 -8.24 -0.21
N PRO A 53 11.37 -7.52 0.84
CA PRO A 53 10.61 -7.40 2.07
C PRO A 53 9.27 -6.74 1.73
N GLN A 54 8.22 -7.53 1.77
CA GLN A 54 6.86 -7.05 1.61
C GLN A 54 6.36 -6.68 2.98
N GLY A 55 5.88 -5.45 3.15
CA GLY A 55 5.20 -5.03 4.36
C GLY A 55 4.08 -6.03 4.70
N ARG A 56 3.93 -6.36 5.96
CA ARG A 56 2.93 -7.29 6.44
C ARG A 56 2.09 -6.63 7.51
N LEU A 57 0.76 -6.78 7.41
CA LEU A 57 -0.15 -6.45 8.50
C LEU A 57 -0.26 -7.60 9.49
N VAL A 58 -0.21 -7.28 10.77
CA VAL A 58 -0.27 -8.24 11.87
C VAL A 58 -1.58 -8.12 12.64
N ALA A 59 -2.04 -6.89 12.88
CA ALA A 59 -3.25 -6.63 13.64
C ALA A 59 -3.95 -5.36 13.16
N LEU A 60 -5.28 -5.36 13.32
CA LEU A 60 -6.15 -4.23 13.07
C LEU A 60 -7.10 -4.08 14.26
N ARG A 61 -7.20 -2.87 14.83
CA ARG A 61 -8.06 -2.62 15.98
C ARG A 61 -8.66 -1.20 15.92
N PRO A 62 -9.95 -1.03 16.19
CA PRO A 62 -10.97 -2.10 16.24
C PRO A 62 -11.12 -2.77 14.86
N ASP A 63 -11.61 -4.00 14.84
CA ASP A 63 -11.85 -4.78 13.62
C ASP A 63 -13.31 -4.68 13.12
N ALA A 64 -14.08 -3.79 13.72
CA ALA A 64 -15.45 -3.49 13.32
C ALA A 64 -15.83 -2.04 13.62
N GLY A 65 -16.78 -1.52 12.87
CA GLY A 65 -17.33 -0.18 13.06
C GLY A 65 -18.61 0.05 12.24
N PRO A 66 -19.26 1.20 12.42
CA PRO A 66 -20.47 1.52 11.70
C PRO A 66 -20.18 1.70 10.20
N ARG A 67 -21.16 1.35 9.36
CA ARG A 67 -21.06 1.53 7.90
C ARG A 67 -20.94 2.97 7.44
N GLY A 68 -21.34 3.93 8.25
CA GLY A 68 -21.14 5.35 7.99
C GLY A 68 -19.67 5.81 8.05
N GLY A 69 -18.76 4.91 8.34
CA GLY A 69 -17.33 5.21 8.44
C GLY A 69 -16.97 5.99 9.69
N GLY A 70 -15.82 6.69 9.64
CA GLY A 70 -15.36 7.55 10.74
C GLY A 70 -14.67 6.81 11.90
N THR A 71 -14.65 5.49 11.89
CA THR A 71 -13.97 4.72 12.94
C THR A 71 -12.47 4.87 12.79
N GLN A 72 -11.81 5.37 13.82
CA GLN A 72 -10.35 5.38 13.88
C GLN A 72 -9.86 3.96 14.16
N ILE A 73 -9.06 3.45 13.24
CA ILE A 73 -8.43 2.13 13.35
C ILE A 73 -6.93 2.28 13.54
N THR A 74 -6.34 1.35 14.27
CA THR A 74 -4.89 1.20 14.39
C THR A 74 -4.48 -0.08 13.68
N LEU A 75 -3.55 0.04 12.75
CA LEU A 75 -2.93 -1.06 12.04
C LEU A 75 -1.52 -1.26 12.57
N SER A 76 -1.20 -2.50 12.90
CA SER A 76 0.16 -2.92 13.24
C SER A 76 0.70 -3.82 12.15
N GLY A 77 1.98 -3.65 11.82
CA GLY A 77 2.60 -4.41 10.73
C GLY A 77 4.10 -4.21 10.65
N THR A 78 4.64 -4.41 9.46
CA THR A 78 6.06 -4.17 9.14
C THR A 78 6.18 -3.34 7.88
N ASP A 79 7.30 -2.62 7.74
CA ASP A 79 7.66 -1.82 6.55
C ASP A 79 6.62 -0.74 6.17
N LEU A 80 5.92 -0.21 7.17
CA LEU A 80 5.03 0.92 6.99
C LEU A 80 5.86 2.19 6.78
N SER A 81 5.52 2.97 5.77
CA SER A 81 6.19 4.21 5.41
C SER A 81 5.22 5.40 5.46
N PRO A 82 5.71 6.64 5.52
CA PRO A 82 4.84 7.83 5.47
C PRO A 82 3.93 7.91 4.25
N TYR A 83 4.22 7.15 3.22
CA TYR A 83 3.45 7.09 1.98
C TYR A 83 2.54 5.86 1.88
N THR A 84 2.43 5.08 2.96
CA THR A 84 1.52 3.93 3.00
C THR A 84 0.08 4.41 2.91
N ARG A 85 -0.68 3.79 1.99
CA ARG A 85 -2.13 3.98 1.85
C ARG A 85 -2.84 2.78 2.49
N VAL A 86 -4.04 2.98 2.96
CA VAL A 86 -4.87 1.92 3.54
C VAL A 86 -6.12 1.76 2.68
N LEU A 87 -6.36 0.55 2.21
CA LEU A 87 -7.43 0.21 1.27
C LEU A 87 -8.41 -0.76 1.92
N PHE A 88 -9.69 -0.45 1.81
CA PHE A 88 -10.81 -1.29 2.26
C PHE A 88 -11.55 -1.83 1.04
N GLY A 89 -11.65 -3.14 0.89
CA GLY A 89 -12.36 -3.69 -0.26
C GLY A 89 -11.96 -5.12 -0.59
N THR A 90 -11.97 -5.42 -1.89
CA THR A 90 -11.72 -6.75 -2.43
C THR A 90 -10.71 -6.70 -3.55
N LEU A 91 -9.73 -7.59 -3.50
CA LEU A 91 -8.79 -7.83 -4.58
C LEU A 91 -9.33 -8.98 -5.44
N GLY A 92 -9.59 -8.69 -6.72
CA GLY A 92 -10.00 -9.68 -7.69
C GLY A 92 -8.84 -10.57 -8.18
N PRO A 93 -9.16 -11.75 -8.76
CA PRO A 93 -8.15 -12.65 -9.31
C PRO A 93 -7.41 -12.08 -10.53
N ASP A 94 -7.97 -11.04 -11.15
CA ASP A 94 -7.41 -10.27 -12.26
C ASP A 94 -6.40 -9.21 -11.82
N GLY A 95 -6.13 -9.09 -10.49
CA GLY A 95 -5.27 -8.06 -9.94
C GLY A 95 -5.93 -6.68 -9.84
N CYS A 96 -7.23 -6.59 -10.04
CA CYS A 96 -7.99 -5.36 -9.87
C CYS A 96 -8.54 -5.25 -8.45
N PHE A 97 -8.27 -4.15 -7.79
CA PHE A 97 -8.80 -3.84 -6.48
C PHE A 97 -10.11 -3.03 -6.64
N THR A 98 -11.13 -3.41 -5.90
CA THR A 98 -12.40 -2.68 -5.82
C THR A 98 -12.68 -2.32 -4.36
N GLY A 99 -12.88 -1.05 -4.08
CA GLY A 99 -13.15 -0.57 -2.72
C GLY A 99 -12.80 0.89 -2.54
N GLU A 100 -12.65 1.28 -1.29
CA GLU A 100 -12.41 2.65 -0.86
C GLU A 100 -11.06 2.79 -0.16
N GLU A 101 -10.48 3.97 -0.24
CA GLU A 101 -9.29 4.33 0.50
C GLU A 101 -9.65 4.95 1.84
N ALA A 102 -8.93 4.59 2.88
CA ALA A 102 -9.08 5.22 4.20
C ALA A 102 -8.73 6.70 4.12
N ALA A 103 -9.48 7.52 4.84
CA ALA A 103 -9.13 8.91 5.06
C ALA A 103 -8.08 9.03 6.18
N GLU A 104 -7.32 10.12 6.15
CA GLU A 104 -6.43 10.54 7.25
C GLU A 104 -5.48 9.44 7.75
N VAL A 105 -4.71 8.85 6.85
CA VAL A 105 -3.68 7.87 7.23
C VAL A 105 -2.49 8.59 7.85
N VAL A 106 -2.17 8.23 9.10
CA VAL A 106 -1.00 8.75 9.84
C VAL A 106 -0.10 7.60 10.24
N VAL A 107 1.10 7.56 9.70
CA VAL A 107 2.11 6.55 10.06
C VAL A 107 2.89 7.04 11.25
N LEU A 108 2.73 6.36 12.39
CA LEU A 108 3.39 6.70 13.66
C LEU A 108 4.81 6.12 13.72
N SER A 109 5.00 4.95 13.11
CA SER A 109 6.29 4.25 13.06
C SER A 109 6.30 3.25 11.90
N PRO A 110 7.43 2.62 11.57
CA PRO A 110 7.48 1.55 10.58
C PRO A 110 6.60 0.33 10.89
N THR A 111 6.07 0.24 12.11
CA THR A 111 5.25 -0.88 12.57
C THR A 111 3.83 -0.50 12.98
N THR A 112 3.47 0.77 12.96
CA THR A 112 2.15 1.23 13.44
C THR A 112 1.66 2.42 12.64
N LEU A 113 0.42 2.36 12.20
CA LEU A 113 -0.28 3.50 11.61
C LEU A 113 -1.71 3.60 12.14
N ILE A 114 -2.28 4.80 12.03
CA ILE A 114 -3.68 5.10 12.31
C ILE A 114 -4.35 5.51 11.01
N ALA A 115 -5.58 5.09 10.81
CA ALA A 115 -6.39 5.49 9.66
C ALA A 115 -7.87 5.63 10.06
N ILE A 116 -8.63 6.35 9.27
CA ILE A 116 -10.07 6.48 9.43
C ILE A 116 -10.76 5.57 8.41
N ALA A 117 -11.60 4.65 8.89
CA ALA A 117 -12.38 3.76 8.03
C ALA A 117 -13.34 4.58 7.16
N PRO A 118 -13.38 4.33 5.84
CA PRO A 118 -14.29 5.03 4.93
C PRO A 118 -15.74 4.58 5.16
N GLU A 119 -16.67 5.32 4.58
CA GLU A 119 -18.07 4.91 4.50
C GLU A 119 -18.23 3.66 3.63
N TRP A 120 -19.18 2.78 3.99
CA TRP A 120 -19.47 1.57 3.24
C TRP A 120 -20.99 1.43 2.99
N PRO A 121 -21.40 1.01 1.77
CA PRO A 121 -22.82 1.06 1.38
C PRO A 121 -23.73 0.10 2.16
N ALA A 122 -23.18 -0.98 2.69
CA ALA A 122 -23.95 -2.00 3.40
C ALA A 122 -23.14 -2.64 4.54
N ALA A 123 -23.82 -3.32 5.45
CA ALA A 123 -23.15 -4.18 6.42
C ALA A 123 -22.42 -5.31 5.70
N ALA A 124 -21.12 -5.44 5.92
CA ALA A 124 -20.26 -6.42 5.25
C ALA A 124 -18.94 -6.57 5.97
N THR A 125 -18.28 -7.71 5.77
CA THR A 125 -16.87 -7.87 6.12
C THR A 125 -16.03 -7.67 4.86
N VAL A 126 -15.08 -6.75 4.92
CA VAL A 126 -14.17 -6.41 3.83
C VAL A 126 -12.73 -6.69 4.23
N SER A 127 -11.87 -6.78 3.24
CA SER A 127 -10.43 -6.91 3.46
C SER A 127 -9.77 -5.53 3.56
N VAL A 128 -8.88 -5.37 4.51
CA VAL A 128 -8.06 -4.16 4.68
C VAL A 128 -6.63 -4.48 4.31
N TYR A 129 -6.07 -3.69 3.43
CA TYR A 129 -4.69 -3.80 2.94
C TYR A 129 -3.94 -2.51 3.22
N ALA A 130 -2.65 -2.61 3.46
CA ALA A 130 -1.75 -1.48 3.31
C ALA A 130 -1.09 -1.56 1.93
N ALA A 131 -1.04 -0.44 1.23
CA ALA A 131 -0.41 -0.33 -0.07
C ALA A 131 0.83 0.56 0.01
N THR A 132 1.94 0.09 -0.57
CA THR A 132 3.17 0.88 -0.69
C THR A 132 3.08 1.89 -1.83
N THR A 133 4.03 2.82 -1.90
CA THR A 133 4.17 3.77 -3.02
C THR A 133 4.32 3.10 -4.38
N CYS A 134 4.85 1.90 -4.43
CA CYS A 134 4.99 1.11 -5.65
C CYS A 134 3.74 0.31 -6.00
N GLY A 135 2.64 0.48 -5.27
CA GLY A 135 1.37 -0.21 -5.51
C GLY A 135 1.34 -1.66 -5.05
N GLN A 136 2.32 -2.09 -4.26
CA GLN A 136 2.33 -3.42 -3.66
C GLN A 136 1.40 -3.47 -2.46
N LEU A 137 0.60 -4.52 -2.36
CA LEU A 137 -0.30 -4.76 -1.25
C LEU A 137 0.32 -5.70 -0.23
N THR A 138 0.03 -5.44 1.05
CA THR A 138 0.27 -6.39 2.14
C THR A 138 -0.74 -7.54 2.10
N ASN A 139 -0.62 -8.49 3.04
CA ASN A 139 -1.70 -9.42 3.34
C ASN A 139 -2.95 -8.66 3.82
N PRO A 140 -4.16 -9.22 3.57
CA PRO A 140 -5.41 -8.66 4.09
C PRO A 140 -5.62 -8.94 5.57
N LEU A 141 -6.31 -8.02 6.24
CA LEU A 141 -6.96 -8.25 7.54
C LEU A 141 -8.46 -7.94 7.42
N PRO A 142 -9.34 -8.71 8.07
CA PRO A 142 -10.77 -8.48 7.99
C PRO A 142 -11.18 -7.25 8.81
N TYR A 143 -12.15 -6.48 8.27
CA TYR A 143 -12.86 -5.42 8.98
C TYR A 143 -14.36 -5.55 8.71
N THR A 144 -15.18 -5.44 9.75
CA THR A 144 -16.64 -5.64 9.65
C THR A 144 -17.37 -4.32 9.80
N TYR A 145 -18.10 -3.95 8.76
CA TYR A 145 -19.06 -2.86 8.79
C TYR A 145 -20.38 -3.33 9.39
N LEU A 146 -20.78 -2.71 10.48
CA LEU A 146 -22.03 -3.00 11.20
C LEU A 146 -23.19 -2.22 10.60
N GLY A 147 -24.35 -2.83 10.59
CA GLY A 147 -25.59 -2.22 10.07
C GLY A 147 -26.21 -1.18 10.99
#